data_b5263f6f3f210580039d2b7793b6efef
#
_entry.id   b5263f6f3f210580039d2b7793b6efef
#
_cell.length_a   1.000
_cell.length_b   1.000
_cell.length_c   1.000
_cell.angle_alpha   90.00
_cell.angle_beta   90.00
_cell.angle_gamma   90.00
#
_symmetry.space_group_name_H-M   'P 1'
#
loop_
_entity.id
_entity.type
_entity.pdbx_description
1 polymer ?
#
loop_
_entity_poly.entity_id
_entity_poly.type
_entity_poly.pdbx_seq_one_letter_code
_entity_poly.pdbx_strand_id
1 'polypeptide(L)'
;LWVLLGLSFSFAIFKHFTAIDTHTIHETTIIEKEYVDTHHVENFVENFAKVYYALELNDRSIDNRIENLKAYLTEELQALNVDTDRKDIPVSSSVKGFQIWTVEADGDNQFDVTYSVDQLITEGENTKTVHSAYIVSVYVDSTGNMVLIKNPTITSIPKKSDYKPTAIE
;
A
#
# COMPACT_ATOMS: atom_id res chain seq x y z
N LEU A 1 77.71 -9.03 12.67
CA LEU A 1 76.68 -10.00 13.10
C LEU A 1 75.58 -9.29 13.92
N TRP A 2 75.91 -8.54 14.98
CA TRP A 2 74.97 -7.86 15.85
C TRP A 2 74.11 -6.81 15.16
N VAL A 3 74.58 -6.11 14.16
CA VAL A 3 73.83 -5.10 13.37
C VAL A 3 72.74 -5.76 12.54
N LEU A 4 73.00 -6.93 11.94
CA LEU A 4 72.02 -7.68 11.21
C LEU A 4 70.89 -8.22 12.08
N LEU A 5 71.24 -8.63 13.29
CA LEU A 5 70.26 -9.12 14.29
C LEU A 5 69.37 -7.99 14.78
N GLY A 6 69.92 -6.78 15.00
CA GLY A 6 69.17 -5.60 15.35
C GLY A 6 68.21 -5.16 14.28
N LEU A 7 68.59 -5.18 13.00
CA LEU A 7 67.74 -4.85 11.85
C LEU A 7 66.61 -5.87 11.67
N SER A 8 66.89 -7.15 11.88
CA SER A 8 65.86 -8.20 11.80
C SER A 8 64.82 -8.07 12.90
N PHE A 9 65.24 -7.72 14.12
CA PHE A 9 64.34 -7.53 15.24
C PHE A 9 63.45 -6.28 15.03
N SER A 10 64.03 -5.18 14.56
CA SER A 10 63.30 -3.95 14.26
C SER A 10 62.25 -4.19 13.13
N PHE A 11 62.61 -4.99 12.15
CA PHE A 11 61.68 -5.32 11.07
C PHE A 11 60.53 -6.22 11.53
N ALA A 12 60.77 -7.15 12.45
CA ALA A 12 59.72 -7.99 13.02
C ALA A 12 58.74 -7.19 13.87
N ILE A 13 59.25 -6.24 14.69
CA ILE A 13 58.43 -5.33 15.43
C ILE A 13 57.60 -4.42 14.53
N PHE A 14 58.23 -3.84 13.48
CA PHE A 14 57.50 -2.99 12.56
C PHE A 14 56.38 -3.75 11.85
N LYS A 15 56.64 -4.98 11.41
CA LYS A 15 55.63 -5.84 10.74
C LYS A 15 54.48 -6.20 11.69
N HIS A 16 54.75 -6.35 13.00
CA HIS A 16 53.73 -6.63 13.99
C HIS A 16 52.84 -5.44 14.25
N PHE A 17 53.36 -4.20 14.21
CA PHE A 17 52.59 -2.97 14.38
C PHE A 17 51.94 -2.48 13.10
N THR A 18 52.38 -2.92 11.91
CA THR A 18 51.78 -2.55 10.64
C THR A 18 50.91 -3.66 10.05
N ALA A 19 50.74 -4.79 10.74
CA ALA A 19 49.68 -5.73 10.44
C ALA A 19 48.36 -5.02 10.69
N ILE A 20 47.84 -4.32 9.70
CA ILE A 20 46.48 -3.87 9.65
C ILE A 20 45.67 -5.16 9.64
N ASP A 21 45.04 -5.46 10.75
CA ASP A 21 43.96 -6.43 10.82
C ASP A 21 42.90 -5.96 9.85
N THR A 22 42.91 -6.47 8.63
CA THR A 22 41.78 -6.40 7.74
C THR A 22 40.72 -7.36 8.28
N HIS A 23 40.19 -7.05 9.47
CA HIS A 23 38.87 -7.51 9.81
C HIS A 23 37.96 -6.91 8.73
N THR A 24 37.57 -7.74 7.82
CA THR A 24 36.42 -7.47 6.97
C THR A 24 35.27 -7.29 7.92
N ILE A 25 35.00 -6.05 8.29
CA ILE A 25 33.73 -5.68 8.93
C ILE A 25 32.72 -5.97 7.84
N HIS A 26 32.08 -7.14 7.90
CA HIS A 26 30.80 -7.29 7.28
C HIS A 26 29.89 -6.27 7.97
N GLU A 27 29.81 -5.07 7.43
CA GLU A 27 28.68 -4.18 7.71
C GLU A 27 27.45 -4.97 7.27
N THR A 28 26.90 -5.71 8.19
CA THR A 28 25.53 -6.18 8.09
C THR A 28 24.73 -4.88 8.18
N THR A 29 24.42 -4.29 7.02
CA THR A 29 23.39 -3.26 6.95
C THR A 29 22.13 -3.95 7.44
N ILE A 30 21.84 -3.83 8.72
CA ILE A 30 20.55 -4.18 9.28
C ILE A 30 19.61 -3.15 8.63
N ILE A 31 18.97 -3.55 7.54
CA ILE A 31 17.81 -2.83 7.03
C ILE A 31 16.77 -3.03 8.13
N GLU A 32 16.74 -2.12 9.07
CA GLU A 32 15.66 -2.01 10.04
C GLU A 32 14.42 -1.69 9.21
N LYS A 33 13.69 -2.72 8.85
CA LYS A 33 12.42 -2.57 8.15
C LYS A 33 11.47 -2.02 9.20
N GLU A 34 11.34 -0.68 9.22
CA GLU A 34 10.37 -0.01 10.07
C GLU A 34 9.00 -0.57 9.72
N TYR A 35 8.41 -1.26 10.68
CA TYR A 35 7.06 -1.81 10.52
C TYR A 35 6.09 -0.65 10.63
N VAL A 36 5.70 -0.09 9.48
CA VAL A 36 4.64 0.91 9.43
C VAL A 36 3.32 0.19 9.71
N ASP A 37 2.62 0.60 10.78
CA ASP A 37 1.28 0.12 11.05
C ASP A 37 0.31 0.67 9.99
N THR A 38 -0.16 -0.21 9.11
CA THR A 38 -1.05 0.13 7.98
C THR A 38 -2.54 -0.01 8.32
N HIS A 39 -2.88 -0.46 9.53
CA HIS A 39 -4.28 -0.75 9.90
C HIS A 39 -5.23 0.44 9.76
N HIS A 40 -4.76 1.66 10.02
CA HIS A 40 -5.65 2.82 9.85
C HIS A 40 -5.91 3.10 8.38
N VAL A 41 -4.91 2.92 7.50
CA VAL A 41 -5.04 3.07 6.05
C VAL A 41 -6.00 2.02 5.50
N GLU A 42 -5.88 0.77 5.96
CA GLU A 42 -6.77 -0.34 5.59
C GLU A 42 -8.22 -0.05 5.96
N ASN A 43 -8.47 0.35 7.22
CA ASN A 43 -9.79 0.70 7.71
C ASN A 43 -10.38 1.91 6.97
N PHE A 44 -9.56 2.91 6.67
CA PHE A 44 -9.98 4.08 5.91
C PHE A 44 -10.46 3.70 4.51
N VAL A 45 -9.69 2.87 3.79
CA VAL A 45 -10.05 2.41 2.44
C VAL A 45 -11.27 1.50 2.46
N GLU A 46 -11.41 0.63 3.46
CA GLU A 46 -12.60 -0.22 3.61
C GLU A 46 -13.87 0.61 3.81
N ASN A 47 -13.82 1.61 4.68
CA ASN A 47 -14.96 2.49 4.95
C ASN A 47 -15.29 3.36 3.73
N PHE A 48 -14.28 3.88 3.03
CA PHE A 48 -14.46 4.55 1.75
C PHE A 48 -15.17 3.63 0.74
N ALA A 49 -14.69 2.40 0.55
CA ALA A 49 -15.26 1.47 -0.41
C ALA A 49 -16.74 1.16 -0.13
N LYS A 50 -17.12 1.01 1.14
CA LYS A 50 -18.52 0.81 1.54
C LYS A 50 -19.43 1.95 1.10
N VAL A 51 -18.94 3.18 1.13
CA VAL A 51 -19.69 4.37 0.67
C VAL A 51 -19.62 4.50 -0.85
N TYR A 52 -18.43 4.34 -1.43
CA TYR A 52 -18.18 4.59 -2.85
C TYR A 52 -18.93 3.63 -3.77
N TYR A 53 -18.97 2.34 -3.42
CA TYR A 53 -19.58 1.29 -4.24
C TYR A 53 -21.05 1.00 -3.88
N ALA A 54 -21.59 1.61 -2.83
CA ALA A 54 -23.01 1.52 -2.50
C ALA A 54 -23.78 2.64 -3.20
N LEU A 55 -24.87 2.26 -3.90
CA LEU A 55 -25.78 3.19 -4.56
C LEU A 55 -27.20 2.69 -4.45
N GLU A 56 -28.08 3.49 -3.88
CA GLU A 56 -29.53 3.28 -3.90
C GLU A 56 -30.19 4.32 -4.80
N LEU A 57 -31.19 3.87 -5.55
CA LEU A 57 -31.88 4.70 -6.55
C LEU A 57 -32.96 5.61 -5.96
N ASN A 58 -32.56 6.42 -4.98
CA ASN A 58 -33.43 7.49 -4.49
C ASN A 58 -32.61 8.75 -4.22
N ASP A 59 -33.23 9.91 -4.42
CA ASP A 59 -32.56 11.22 -4.32
C ASP A 59 -31.86 11.39 -2.96
N ARG A 60 -32.49 10.99 -1.86
CA ARG A 60 -31.93 11.12 -0.52
C ARG A 60 -30.65 10.27 -0.36
N SER A 61 -30.63 9.05 -0.89
CA SER A 61 -29.45 8.17 -0.80
C SER A 61 -28.31 8.68 -1.65
N ILE A 62 -28.61 9.24 -2.82
CA ILE A 62 -27.61 9.86 -3.70
C ILE A 62 -26.99 11.09 -3.01
N ASP A 63 -27.79 11.99 -2.46
CA ASP A 63 -27.32 13.18 -1.76
C ASP A 63 -26.50 12.81 -0.52
N ASN A 64 -26.95 11.81 0.26
CA ASN A 64 -26.21 11.31 1.43
C ASN A 64 -24.87 10.67 1.04
N ARG A 65 -24.83 9.93 -0.09
CA ARG A 65 -23.58 9.33 -0.59
C ARG A 65 -22.59 10.42 -0.97
N ILE A 66 -23.00 11.44 -1.71
CA ILE A 66 -22.16 12.59 -2.07
C ILE A 66 -21.58 13.24 -0.81
N GLU A 67 -22.44 13.50 0.18
CA GLU A 67 -22.02 14.15 1.44
C GLU A 67 -21.03 13.25 2.20
N ASN A 68 -21.30 11.95 2.31
CA ASN A 68 -20.42 11.00 2.98
C ASN A 68 -19.05 10.86 2.28
N LEU A 69 -19.00 10.94 0.95
CA LEU A 69 -17.75 10.86 0.19
C LEU A 69 -16.82 12.06 0.44
N LYS A 70 -17.34 13.20 0.87
CA LYS A 70 -16.52 14.37 1.23
C LYS A 70 -15.53 14.07 2.35
N ALA A 71 -15.85 13.12 3.24
CA ALA A 71 -14.96 12.70 4.31
C ALA A 71 -13.72 11.92 3.83
N TYR A 72 -13.72 11.45 2.58
CA TYR A 72 -12.66 10.59 2.02
C TYR A 72 -11.89 11.24 0.87
N LEU A 73 -12.51 12.14 0.12
CA LEU A 73 -12.00 12.64 -1.15
C LEU A 73 -11.50 14.08 -1.03
N THR A 74 -10.42 14.41 -1.76
CA THR A 74 -10.03 15.81 -1.97
C THR A 74 -11.15 16.56 -2.70
N GLU A 75 -11.18 17.90 -2.58
CA GLU A 75 -12.16 18.74 -3.28
C GLU A 75 -12.15 18.53 -4.80
N GLU A 76 -10.96 18.30 -5.38
CA GLU A 76 -10.80 17.99 -6.80
C GLU A 76 -11.47 16.66 -7.17
N LEU A 77 -11.24 15.60 -6.38
CA LEU A 77 -11.86 14.30 -6.61
C LEU A 77 -13.38 14.34 -6.36
N GLN A 78 -13.85 15.13 -5.42
CA GLN A 78 -15.28 15.35 -5.22
C GLN A 78 -15.91 15.93 -6.49
N ALA A 79 -15.30 16.98 -7.06
CA ALA A 79 -15.79 17.60 -8.29
C ALA A 79 -15.84 16.61 -9.48
N LEU A 80 -14.83 15.72 -9.59
CA LEU A 80 -14.79 14.70 -10.63
C LEU A 80 -15.83 13.58 -10.43
N ASN A 81 -16.28 13.33 -9.20
CA ASN A 81 -17.23 12.26 -8.89
C ASN A 81 -18.69 12.71 -8.87
N VAL A 82 -18.99 13.99 -8.99
CA VAL A 82 -20.38 14.51 -9.04
C VAL A 82 -21.16 13.90 -10.21
N ASP A 83 -20.50 13.73 -11.37
CA ASP A 83 -21.15 13.17 -12.56
C ASP A 83 -21.41 11.66 -12.47
N THR A 84 -20.76 10.94 -11.55
CA THR A 84 -20.99 9.50 -11.36
C THR A 84 -22.26 9.21 -10.55
N ASP A 85 -22.80 10.21 -9.88
CA ASP A 85 -24.05 10.10 -9.10
C ASP A 85 -25.29 10.49 -9.93
N ARG A 86 -25.30 10.10 -11.20
CA ARG A 86 -26.37 10.41 -12.13
C ARG A 86 -27.65 9.70 -11.71
N LYS A 87 -28.73 10.47 -11.58
CA LYS A 87 -30.06 10.01 -11.18
C LYS A 87 -30.76 9.15 -12.25
N ASP A 88 -30.20 9.13 -13.47
CA ASP A 88 -30.73 8.40 -14.62
C ASP A 88 -30.16 6.97 -14.77
N ILE A 89 -29.29 6.52 -13.85
CA ILE A 89 -28.78 5.16 -13.87
C ILE A 89 -29.79 4.21 -13.18
N PRO A 90 -30.43 3.28 -13.90
CA PRO A 90 -31.47 2.42 -13.36
C PRO A 90 -30.90 1.23 -12.57
N VAL A 91 -29.76 1.42 -11.89
CA VAL A 91 -29.00 0.35 -11.24
C VAL A 91 -28.67 0.73 -9.82
N SER A 92 -29.04 -0.12 -8.85
CA SER A 92 -28.55 -0.01 -7.48
C SER A 92 -27.39 -0.98 -7.23
N SER A 93 -26.53 -0.65 -6.28
CA SER A 93 -25.46 -1.54 -5.89
C SER A 93 -25.23 -1.55 -4.37
N SER A 94 -24.77 -2.69 -3.86
CA SER A 94 -24.34 -2.84 -2.47
C SER A 94 -23.07 -3.67 -2.38
N VAL A 95 -22.23 -3.36 -1.39
CA VAL A 95 -21.00 -4.11 -1.11
C VAL A 95 -21.36 -5.36 -0.31
N LYS A 96 -20.98 -6.54 -0.82
CA LYS A 96 -21.16 -7.85 -0.18
C LYS A 96 -19.87 -8.41 0.40
N GLY A 97 -18.74 -8.10 -0.23
CA GLY A 97 -17.41 -8.52 0.21
C GLY A 97 -16.38 -7.44 -0.09
N PHE A 98 -15.37 -7.38 0.76
CA PHE A 98 -14.24 -6.47 0.63
C PHE A 98 -12.99 -7.19 1.14
N GLN A 99 -11.88 -7.06 0.42
CA GLN A 99 -10.60 -7.64 0.81
C GLN A 99 -9.45 -6.73 0.39
N ILE A 100 -8.58 -6.39 1.33
CA ILE A 100 -7.30 -5.75 1.04
C ILE A 100 -6.27 -6.82 0.69
N TRP A 101 -5.49 -6.57 -0.34
CA TRP A 101 -4.44 -7.45 -0.84
C TRP A 101 -3.05 -6.93 -0.51
N THR A 102 -2.80 -5.66 -0.77
CA THR A 102 -1.51 -5.01 -0.49
C THR A 102 -1.71 -3.58 -0.02
N VAL A 103 -0.83 -3.13 0.88
CA VAL A 103 -0.64 -1.74 1.24
C VAL A 103 0.83 -1.45 1.06
N GLU A 104 1.16 -0.62 0.09
CA GLU A 104 2.53 -0.30 -0.30
C GLU A 104 2.79 1.19 -0.09
N ALA A 105 3.88 1.52 0.60
CA ALA A 105 4.28 2.91 0.74
C ALA A 105 4.80 3.43 -0.62
N ASP A 106 4.27 4.56 -1.07
CA ASP A 106 4.66 5.27 -2.30
C ASP A 106 5.22 6.65 -1.92
N GLY A 107 6.48 6.68 -1.47
CA GLY A 107 7.14 7.89 -0.98
C GLY A 107 6.71 8.31 0.43
N ASP A 108 6.90 9.60 0.74
CA ASP A 108 6.62 10.15 2.05
C ASP A 108 5.10 10.33 2.25
N ASN A 109 4.55 9.66 3.25
CA ASN A 109 3.15 9.82 3.67
C ASN A 109 2.08 9.40 2.63
N GLN A 110 2.46 8.63 1.61
CA GLN A 110 1.52 8.10 0.63
C GLN A 110 1.51 6.58 0.65
N PHE A 111 0.33 6.00 0.43
CA PHE A 111 0.13 4.56 0.41
C PHE A 111 -0.75 4.17 -0.78
N ASP A 112 -0.26 3.24 -1.58
CA ASP A 112 -1.04 2.58 -2.60
C ASP A 112 -1.70 1.32 -2.02
N VAL A 113 -3.02 1.25 -2.08
CA VAL A 113 -3.80 0.15 -1.52
C VAL A 113 -4.50 -0.60 -2.64
N THR A 114 -4.13 -1.87 -2.80
CA THR A 114 -4.83 -2.80 -3.70
C THR A 114 -5.88 -3.58 -2.92
N TYR A 115 -7.12 -3.55 -3.40
CA TYR A 115 -8.24 -4.24 -2.78
C TYR A 115 -9.21 -4.81 -3.82
N SER A 116 -10.05 -5.74 -3.41
CA SER A 116 -11.16 -6.24 -4.21
C SER A 116 -12.49 -5.99 -3.53
N VAL A 117 -13.52 -5.83 -4.34
CA VAL A 117 -14.91 -5.61 -3.91
C VAL A 117 -15.82 -6.59 -4.63
N ASP A 118 -16.71 -7.22 -3.88
CA ASP A 118 -17.88 -7.94 -4.38
C ASP A 118 -19.08 -7.02 -4.33
N GLN A 119 -19.55 -6.58 -5.49
CA GLN A 119 -20.73 -5.72 -5.61
C GLN A 119 -21.93 -6.55 -6.04
N LEU A 120 -23.03 -6.44 -5.29
CA LEU A 120 -24.32 -6.91 -5.72
C LEU A 120 -25.00 -5.78 -6.50
N ILE A 121 -25.12 -5.94 -7.79
CA ILE A 121 -25.73 -4.96 -8.71
C ILE A 121 -27.16 -5.44 -9.02
N THR A 122 -28.12 -4.55 -8.87
CA THR A 122 -29.55 -4.84 -9.15
C THR A 122 -30.06 -3.87 -10.21
N GLU A 123 -30.57 -4.43 -11.31
CA GLU A 123 -31.20 -3.72 -12.40
C GLU A 123 -32.61 -4.29 -12.62
N GLY A 124 -33.63 -3.57 -12.18
CA GLY A 124 -35.01 -4.09 -12.15
C GLY A 124 -35.12 -5.34 -11.28
N GLU A 125 -35.56 -6.46 -11.87
CA GLU A 125 -35.67 -7.77 -11.19
C GLU A 125 -34.36 -8.60 -11.26
N ASN A 126 -33.39 -8.15 -12.04
CA ASN A 126 -32.13 -8.88 -12.24
C ASN A 126 -31.09 -8.47 -11.21
N THR A 127 -30.47 -9.48 -10.60
CA THR A 127 -29.40 -9.27 -9.62
C THR A 127 -28.13 -10.01 -10.06
N LYS A 128 -26.99 -9.33 -10.02
CA LYS A 128 -25.70 -9.87 -10.43
C LYS A 128 -24.63 -9.52 -9.42
N THR A 129 -23.79 -10.49 -9.05
CA THR A 129 -22.56 -10.21 -8.29
C THR A 129 -21.40 -9.96 -9.24
N VAL A 130 -20.69 -8.84 -9.04
CA VAL A 130 -19.50 -8.46 -9.79
C VAL A 130 -18.33 -8.40 -8.84
N HIS A 131 -17.28 -9.16 -9.13
CA HIS A 131 -16.01 -9.13 -8.40
C HIS A 131 -15.00 -8.30 -9.19
N SER A 132 -14.46 -7.25 -8.58
CA SER A 132 -13.49 -6.37 -9.23
C SER A 132 -12.40 -5.97 -8.25
N ALA A 133 -11.18 -5.80 -8.77
CA ALA A 133 -10.05 -5.31 -8.00
C ALA A 133 -9.67 -3.89 -8.43
N TYR A 134 -9.25 -3.10 -7.46
CA TYR A 134 -8.91 -1.69 -7.61
C TYR A 134 -7.64 -1.34 -6.84
N ILE A 135 -7.01 -0.27 -7.26
CA ILE A 135 -5.94 0.39 -6.54
C ILE A 135 -6.33 1.85 -6.28
N VAL A 136 -6.06 2.34 -5.07
CA VAL A 136 -6.23 3.75 -4.68
C VAL A 136 -4.96 4.25 -4.02
N SER A 137 -4.73 5.57 -4.08
CA SER A 137 -3.64 6.22 -3.34
C SER A 137 -4.22 7.06 -2.20
N VAL A 138 -3.72 6.83 -1.01
CA VAL A 138 -4.09 7.53 0.24
C VAL A 138 -2.92 8.40 0.68
N TYR A 139 -3.18 9.65 1.01
CA TYR A 139 -2.25 10.52 1.71
C TYR A 139 -2.59 10.57 3.19
N VAL A 140 -1.57 10.50 4.05
CA VAL A 140 -1.67 10.60 5.50
C VAL A 140 -0.88 11.82 5.97
N ASP A 141 -1.51 12.78 6.63
CA ASP A 141 -0.82 13.96 7.13
C ASP A 141 -0.07 13.68 8.45
N SER A 142 0.71 14.65 8.93
CA SER A 142 1.51 14.53 10.16
C SER A 142 0.69 14.33 11.43
N THR A 143 -0.62 14.52 11.39
CA THR A 143 -1.55 14.32 12.51
C THR A 143 -2.32 13.01 12.39
N GLY A 144 -2.11 12.25 11.30
CA GLY A 144 -2.78 10.97 11.02
C GLY A 144 -4.11 11.10 10.29
N ASN A 145 -4.48 12.31 9.81
CA ASN A 145 -5.66 12.45 8.96
C ASN A 145 -5.37 11.93 7.55
N MET A 146 -6.37 11.35 6.93
CA MET A 146 -6.23 10.65 5.66
C MET A 146 -7.18 11.21 4.61
N VAL A 147 -6.75 11.16 3.35
CA VAL A 147 -7.55 11.54 2.18
C VAL A 147 -7.12 10.73 0.97
N LEU A 148 -8.06 10.33 0.12
CA LEU A 148 -7.74 9.78 -1.18
C LEU A 148 -7.30 10.90 -2.13
N ILE A 149 -6.19 10.64 -2.83
CA ILE A 149 -5.59 11.58 -3.80
C ILE A 149 -5.73 11.09 -5.25
N LYS A 150 -6.22 9.86 -5.44
CA LYS A 150 -6.57 9.29 -6.75
C LYS A 150 -7.86 8.50 -6.66
N ASN A 151 -8.68 8.56 -7.73
CA ASN A 151 -9.86 7.71 -7.86
C ASN A 151 -9.47 6.23 -7.98
N PRO A 152 -10.35 5.29 -7.56
CA PRO A 152 -10.14 3.87 -7.78
C PRO A 152 -9.87 3.54 -9.25
N THR A 153 -8.75 2.88 -9.50
CA THR A 153 -8.36 2.40 -10.84
C THR A 153 -8.41 0.88 -10.85
N ILE A 154 -9.02 0.30 -11.89
CA ILE A 154 -9.11 -1.15 -12.06
C ILE A 154 -7.71 -1.75 -12.14
N THR A 155 -7.49 -2.83 -11.39
CA THR A 155 -6.25 -3.60 -11.39
C THR A 155 -6.53 -5.10 -11.31
N SER A 156 -5.48 -5.92 -11.22
CA SER A 156 -5.60 -7.37 -11.01
C SER A 156 -5.27 -7.75 -9.57
N ILE A 157 -5.96 -8.77 -9.06
CA ILE A 157 -5.62 -9.37 -7.76
C ILE A 157 -4.24 -10.04 -7.86
N PRO A 158 -3.41 -9.96 -6.79
CA PRO A 158 -2.16 -10.72 -6.73
C PRO A 158 -2.37 -12.21 -6.95
N LYS A 159 -1.56 -12.82 -7.82
CA LYS A 159 -1.64 -14.24 -8.13
C LYS A 159 -0.67 -15.03 -7.26
N LYS A 160 -0.96 -16.32 -7.06
CA LYS A 160 -0.04 -17.24 -6.41
C LYS A 160 1.30 -17.27 -7.18
N SER A 161 2.41 -17.16 -6.44
CA SER A 161 3.75 -17.29 -7.01
C SER A 161 4.03 -18.72 -7.48
N ASP A 162 4.75 -18.84 -8.59
CA ASP A 162 5.30 -20.10 -9.10
C ASP A 162 6.63 -20.48 -8.43
N TYR A 163 6.94 -19.86 -7.28
CA TYR A 163 8.18 -20.12 -6.56
C TYR A 163 8.36 -21.61 -6.24
N LYS A 164 9.51 -22.15 -6.66
CA LYS A 164 9.97 -23.48 -6.29
C LYS A 164 11.22 -23.33 -5.43
N PRO A 165 11.23 -23.85 -4.19
CA PRO A 165 12.43 -23.82 -3.37
C PRO A 165 13.53 -24.61 -4.08
N THR A 166 14.75 -24.04 -4.13
CA THR A 166 15.93 -24.79 -4.57
C THR A 166 16.18 -25.90 -3.56
N ALA A 167 16.29 -27.14 -4.03
CA ALA A 167 16.65 -28.25 -3.15
C ALA A 167 17.98 -27.90 -2.45
N ILE A 168 17.98 -27.91 -1.14
CA ILE A 168 19.20 -27.80 -0.35
C ILE A 168 19.84 -29.20 -0.44
N GLU A 169 20.96 -29.29 -1.20
CA GLU A 169 21.84 -30.48 -1.21
C GLU A 169 22.62 -30.58 0.09
#